data_565bf51ba4e3c152021bdf89d9bd52d6
#
_entry.id   565bf51ba4e3c152021bdf89d9bd52d6
#
_cell.length_a   1.000
_cell.length_b   1.000
_cell.length_c   1.000
_cell.angle_alpha   90.00
_cell.angle_beta   90.00
_cell.angle_gamma   90.00
#
_symmetry.space_group_name_H-M   'P 1'
#
loop_
_entity.id
_entity.type
_entity.pdbx_description
1 polymer ?
#
loop_
_entity_poly.entity_id
_entity_poly.type
_entity_poly.pdbx_seq_one_letter_code
_entity_poly.pdbx_strand_id
1 'polypeptide(L)'
;YHSKFPDAERVEIWRKQLGENGYDIILGVRSSIFLPFQNLGLVIVDEEHENTYKQQDPAPRYHARSAAIVLAAMYGAKTLLGTATPSIESWQNAREGKYGFVQLKERYKEIQLPEIIPVDIKELHRKKRMVGQFSPLLIQYMKEALEQKEQVILFQNRRGFAPMVECRTCGWV
;
A
#
# COMPACT_ATOMS: atom_id res chain seq x y z
N TYR A 1 0.53 -2.57 17.72
CA TYR A 1 -0.21 -3.83 17.92
C TYR A 1 -0.27 -4.61 16.62
N HIS A 2 0.30 -5.82 16.58
CA HIS A 2 0.29 -6.70 15.41
C HIS A 2 0.38 -8.19 15.81
N SER A 3 0.13 -9.09 14.87
CA SER A 3 0.08 -10.55 15.09
C SER A 3 1.42 -11.20 15.50
N LYS A 4 2.56 -10.51 15.34
CA LYS A 4 3.88 -11.02 15.77
C LYS A 4 4.16 -10.79 17.27
N PHE A 5 3.34 -10.01 17.97
CA PHE A 5 3.42 -9.96 19.43
C PHE A 5 3.00 -11.30 20.03
N PRO A 6 3.73 -11.80 21.05
CA PRO A 6 3.27 -12.94 21.84
C PRO A 6 1.87 -12.70 22.41
N ASP A 7 1.12 -13.78 22.59
CA ASP A 7 -0.26 -13.66 23.08
C ASP A 7 -0.35 -13.01 24.47
N ALA A 8 0.64 -13.27 25.32
CA ALA A 8 0.73 -12.63 26.64
C ALA A 8 0.82 -11.09 26.55
N GLU A 9 1.67 -10.57 25.67
CA GLU A 9 1.81 -9.13 25.45
C GLU A 9 0.53 -8.52 24.83
N ARG A 10 -0.12 -9.25 23.94
CA ARG A 10 -1.40 -8.83 23.36
C ARG A 10 -2.49 -8.71 24.41
N VAL A 11 -2.55 -9.65 25.35
CA VAL A 11 -3.46 -9.63 26.48
C VAL A 11 -3.14 -8.47 27.42
N GLU A 12 -1.86 -8.19 27.68
CA GLU A 12 -1.44 -7.07 28.49
C GLU A 12 -1.87 -5.72 27.88
N ILE A 13 -1.63 -5.53 26.58
CA ILE A 13 -2.07 -4.34 25.84
C ILE A 13 -3.59 -4.19 25.94
N TRP A 14 -4.33 -5.27 25.75
CA TRP A 14 -5.78 -5.28 25.85
C TRP A 14 -6.26 -4.86 27.26
N ARG A 15 -5.70 -5.48 28.31
CA ARG A 15 -6.06 -5.18 29.70
C ARG A 15 -5.73 -3.74 30.07
N LYS A 16 -4.57 -3.26 29.65
CA LYS A 16 -4.17 -1.88 29.91
C LYS A 16 -5.13 -0.90 29.22
N GLN A 17 -5.55 -1.20 27.99
CA GLN A 17 -6.49 -0.36 27.26
C GLN A 17 -7.90 -0.35 27.85
N LEU A 18 -8.28 -1.39 28.58
CA LEU A 18 -9.54 -1.42 29.35
C LEU A 18 -9.49 -0.58 30.65
N GLY A 19 -8.30 -0.33 31.16
CA GLY A 19 -8.12 0.43 32.40
C GLY A 19 -8.17 1.94 32.20
N GLU A 20 -8.17 2.69 33.30
CA GLU A 20 -8.21 4.16 33.30
C GLU A 20 -6.94 4.80 32.69
N ASN A 21 -5.82 4.07 32.68
CA ASN A 21 -4.54 4.52 32.14
C ASN A 21 -4.21 3.82 30.82
N GLY A 22 -5.13 3.84 29.87
CA GLY A 22 -4.93 3.32 28.51
C GLY A 22 -3.83 4.05 27.74
N TYR A 23 -3.55 3.59 26.53
CA TYR A 23 -2.60 4.26 25.65
C TYR A 23 -3.29 5.42 24.92
N ASP A 24 -2.62 6.57 24.87
CA ASP A 24 -3.09 7.75 24.12
C ASP A 24 -2.94 7.54 22.61
N ILE A 25 -1.89 6.79 22.19
CA ILE A 25 -1.61 6.51 20.79
C ILE A 25 -1.38 5.02 20.61
N ILE A 26 -2.09 4.45 19.66
CA ILE A 26 -1.96 3.05 19.28
C ILE A 26 -1.59 2.96 17.81
N LEU A 27 -0.39 2.41 17.53
CA LEU A 27 0.00 2.02 16.18
C LEU A 27 -0.32 0.54 16.01
N GLY A 28 -0.99 0.20 14.93
CA GLY A 28 -1.39 -1.18 14.71
C GLY A 28 -1.73 -1.52 13.28
N VAL A 29 -1.82 -2.81 13.04
CA VAL A 29 -2.30 -3.36 11.78
C VAL A 29 -3.82 -3.56 11.85
N ARG A 30 -4.39 -4.13 10.81
CA ARG A 30 -5.80 -4.43 10.62
C ARG A 30 -6.60 -4.82 11.88
N SER A 31 -6.02 -5.68 12.73
CA SER A 31 -6.68 -6.16 13.96
C SER A 31 -6.74 -5.17 15.12
N SER A 32 -5.98 -4.08 15.06
CA SER A 32 -5.95 -3.07 16.12
C SER A 32 -7.29 -2.35 16.31
N ILE A 33 -8.13 -2.32 15.30
CA ILE A 33 -9.47 -1.71 15.37
C ILE A 33 -10.39 -2.39 16.40
N PHE A 34 -10.07 -3.60 16.84
CA PHE A 34 -10.85 -4.33 17.86
C PHE A 34 -10.34 -4.15 19.29
N LEU A 35 -9.34 -3.29 19.50
CA LEU A 35 -8.92 -2.95 20.85
C LEU A 35 -10.04 -2.20 21.59
N PRO A 36 -10.13 -2.36 22.92
CA PRO A 36 -11.20 -1.78 23.71
C PRO A 36 -10.94 -0.29 24.00
N PHE A 37 -11.13 0.56 23.00
CA PHE A 37 -10.97 1.99 23.14
C PHE A 37 -11.98 2.55 24.16
N GLN A 38 -11.53 3.46 25.04
CA GLN A 38 -12.40 4.15 26.00
C GLN A 38 -12.80 5.53 25.51
N ASN A 39 -11.85 6.25 24.91
CA ASN A 39 -12.04 7.63 24.46
C ASN A 39 -11.35 7.86 23.12
N LEU A 40 -11.89 7.25 22.06
CA LEU A 40 -11.34 7.35 20.70
C LEU A 40 -11.67 8.73 20.11
N GLY A 41 -10.66 9.54 19.80
CA GLY A 41 -10.82 10.87 19.21
C GLY A 41 -10.49 10.95 17.73
N LEU A 42 -9.55 10.10 17.27
CA LEU A 42 -9.07 10.11 15.88
C LEU A 42 -8.64 8.72 15.45
N VAL A 43 -9.01 8.35 14.24
CA VAL A 43 -8.50 7.16 13.55
C VAL A 43 -7.78 7.62 12.28
N ILE A 44 -6.54 7.17 12.11
CA ILE A 44 -5.76 7.41 10.90
C ILE A 44 -5.55 6.08 10.18
N VAL A 45 -5.91 6.04 8.91
CA VAL A 45 -5.67 4.90 8.02
C VAL A 45 -4.72 5.35 6.93
N ASP A 46 -3.48 4.91 7.02
CA ASP A 46 -2.46 5.18 6.01
C ASP A 46 -2.56 4.17 4.87
N GLU A 47 -2.22 4.61 3.65
CA GLU A 47 -2.39 3.80 2.42
C GLU A 47 -3.77 3.12 2.35
N GLU A 48 -4.83 3.92 2.49
CA GLU A 48 -6.21 3.45 2.65
C GLU A 48 -6.68 2.52 1.52
N HIS A 49 -6.04 2.60 0.35
CA HIS A 49 -6.34 1.80 -0.84
C HIS A 49 -5.83 0.35 -0.75
N GLU A 50 -4.96 0.05 0.23
CA GLU A 50 -4.31 -1.25 0.33
C GLU A 50 -5.30 -2.40 0.54
N ASN A 51 -5.23 -3.39 -0.35
CA ASN A 51 -6.06 -4.59 -0.28
C ASN A 51 -5.82 -5.43 0.97
N THR A 52 -4.68 -5.25 1.63
CA THR A 52 -4.34 -5.95 2.88
C THR A 52 -5.24 -5.57 4.05
N TYR A 53 -5.97 -4.46 3.96
CA TYR A 53 -7.01 -4.11 4.93
C TYR A 53 -8.22 -5.05 4.88
N LYS A 54 -8.40 -5.80 3.79
CA LYS A 54 -9.41 -6.85 3.70
C LYS A 54 -8.89 -8.14 4.34
N GLN A 55 -9.58 -8.63 5.35
CA GLN A 55 -9.34 -9.97 5.89
C GLN A 55 -9.90 -11.02 4.93
N GLN A 56 -9.03 -11.89 4.42
CA GLN A 56 -9.44 -12.98 3.54
C GLN A 56 -9.83 -14.21 4.35
N ASP A 57 -9.04 -14.55 5.35
CA ASP A 57 -9.20 -15.67 6.26
C ASP A 57 -8.57 -15.33 7.62
N PRO A 58 -9.14 -15.80 8.74
CA PRO A 58 -10.44 -16.47 8.90
C PRO A 58 -11.64 -15.51 8.80
N ALA A 59 -12.85 -16.08 8.84
CA ALA A 59 -14.06 -15.28 9.07
C ALA A 59 -14.04 -14.68 10.51
N PRO A 60 -14.68 -13.51 10.72
CA PRO A 60 -15.39 -12.67 9.75
C PRO A 60 -14.44 -11.93 8.80
N ARG A 61 -14.78 -11.91 7.52
CA ARG A 61 -13.96 -11.29 6.46
C ARG A 61 -14.24 -9.78 6.35
N TYR A 62 -13.94 -9.04 7.41
CA TYR A 62 -14.14 -7.59 7.46
C TYR A 62 -13.11 -6.84 6.61
N HIS A 63 -13.43 -5.58 6.31
CA HIS A 63 -12.50 -4.63 5.74
C HIS A 63 -12.13 -3.59 6.81
N ALA A 64 -10.86 -3.57 7.25
CA ALA A 64 -10.44 -2.78 8.40
C ALA A 64 -10.63 -1.27 8.20
N ARG A 65 -10.37 -0.72 7.00
CA ARG A 65 -10.65 0.68 6.69
C ARG A 65 -12.13 1.03 6.93
N SER A 66 -13.03 0.22 6.38
CA SER A 66 -14.47 0.47 6.53
C SER A 66 -14.94 0.30 7.98
N ALA A 67 -14.43 -0.71 8.68
CA ALA A 67 -14.72 -0.92 10.08
C ALA A 67 -14.17 0.21 10.97
N ALA A 68 -12.99 0.75 10.64
CA ALA A 68 -12.40 1.90 11.33
C ALA A 68 -13.25 3.18 11.20
N ILE A 69 -13.81 3.42 10.00
CA ILE A 69 -14.73 4.56 9.79
C ILE A 69 -16.00 4.41 10.64
N VAL A 70 -16.58 3.21 10.68
CA VAL A 70 -17.77 2.93 11.51
C VAL A 70 -17.42 3.07 12.98
N LEU A 71 -16.29 2.49 13.42
CA LEU A 71 -15.82 2.61 14.80
C LEU A 71 -15.67 4.07 15.21
N ALA A 72 -14.99 4.88 14.41
CA ALA A 72 -14.82 6.30 14.66
C ALA A 72 -16.18 7.00 14.81
N ALA A 73 -17.13 6.72 13.93
CA ALA A 73 -18.47 7.28 14.00
C ALA A 73 -19.20 6.91 15.30
N MET A 74 -19.06 5.67 15.79
CA MET A 74 -19.65 5.22 17.04
C MET A 74 -19.12 5.98 18.27
N TYR A 75 -17.87 6.45 18.21
CA TYR A 75 -17.23 7.26 19.26
C TYR A 75 -17.35 8.77 19.03
N GLY A 76 -17.98 9.22 17.95
CA GLY A 76 -17.97 10.64 17.57
C GLY A 76 -16.56 11.13 17.17
N ALA A 77 -15.65 10.20 16.90
CA ALA A 77 -14.27 10.48 16.52
C ALA A 77 -14.16 10.88 15.05
N LYS A 78 -13.02 11.50 14.70
CA LYS A 78 -12.69 11.83 13.31
C LYS A 78 -11.94 10.68 12.66
N THR A 79 -12.07 10.58 11.32
CA THR A 79 -11.28 9.64 10.51
C THR A 79 -10.46 10.40 9.48
N LEU A 80 -9.17 10.07 9.39
CA LEU A 80 -8.26 10.57 8.35
C LEU A 80 -7.81 9.38 7.49
N LEU A 81 -8.09 9.43 6.19
CA LEU A 81 -7.63 8.47 5.20
C LEU A 81 -6.49 9.09 4.42
N GLY A 82 -5.30 8.50 4.50
CA GLY A 82 -4.11 8.94 3.79
C GLY A 82 -3.77 8.01 2.63
N THR A 83 -3.42 8.57 1.47
CA THR A 83 -3.00 7.79 0.31
C THR A 83 -2.45 8.68 -0.81
N ALA A 84 -1.55 8.12 -1.62
CA ALA A 84 -1.13 8.74 -2.89
C ALA A 84 -2.04 8.32 -4.06
N THR A 85 -2.70 7.16 -3.93
CA THR A 85 -3.55 6.52 -4.97
C THR A 85 -4.86 6.07 -4.33
N PRO A 86 -5.84 6.97 -4.14
CA PRO A 86 -7.06 6.66 -3.41
C PRO A 86 -7.85 5.51 -4.05
N SER A 87 -8.49 4.72 -3.21
CA SER A 87 -9.47 3.75 -3.69
C SER A 87 -10.63 4.46 -4.40
N ILE A 88 -11.26 3.77 -5.35
CA ILE A 88 -12.38 4.34 -6.12
C ILE A 88 -13.51 4.77 -5.20
N GLU A 89 -13.80 4.00 -4.16
CA GLU A 89 -14.85 4.29 -3.18
C GLU A 89 -14.54 5.58 -2.39
N SER A 90 -13.32 5.72 -1.89
CA SER A 90 -12.90 6.91 -1.15
C SER A 90 -12.88 8.15 -2.04
N TRP A 91 -12.39 8.01 -3.25
CA TRP A 91 -12.41 9.07 -4.25
C TRP A 91 -13.82 9.53 -4.61
N GLN A 92 -14.74 8.58 -4.85
CA GLN A 92 -16.13 8.90 -5.16
C GLN A 92 -16.82 9.59 -3.98
N ASN A 93 -16.63 9.10 -2.76
CA ASN A 93 -17.18 9.72 -1.55
C ASN A 93 -16.65 11.16 -1.35
N ALA A 94 -15.39 11.42 -1.67
CA ALA A 94 -14.83 12.76 -1.63
C ALA A 94 -15.46 13.67 -2.71
N ARG A 95 -15.64 13.17 -3.93
CA ARG A 95 -16.28 13.92 -5.02
C ARG A 95 -17.74 14.25 -4.75
N GLU A 96 -18.45 13.37 -4.08
CA GLU A 96 -19.86 13.56 -3.67
C GLU A 96 -20.01 14.45 -2.41
N GLY A 97 -18.89 14.90 -1.84
CA GLY A 97 -18.90 15.74 -0.63
C GLY A 97 -19.22 15.00 0.67
N LYS A 98 -19.26 13.65 0.65
CA LYS A 98 -19.42 12.82 1.85
C LYS A 98 -18.16 12.83 2.71
N TYR A 99 -16.99 12.97 2.08
CA TYR A 99 -15.70 13.14 2.75
C TYR A 99 -15.12 14.50 2.44
N GLY A 100 -14.44 15.10 3.42
CA GLY A 100 -13.56 16.22 3.16
C GLY A 100 -12.37 15.76 2.31
N PHE A 101 -11.91 16.61 1.39
CA PHE A 101 -10.78 16.29 0.52
C PHE A 101 -9.68 17.34 0.66
N VAL A 102 -8.46 16.86 0.91
CA VAL A 102 -7.25 17.68 0.95
C VAL A 102 -6.21 17.06 0.05
N GLN A 103 -5.70 17.83 -0.89
CA GLN A 103 -4.62 17.40 -1.78
C GLN A 103 -3.30 18.07 -1.39
N LEU A 104 -2.31 17.28 -1.02
CA LEU A 104 -0.95 17.75 -0.82
C LEU A 104 -0.25 17.78 -2.19
N LYS A 105 0.07 18.99 -2.67
CA LYS A 105 0.67 19.20 -3.99
C LYS A 105 2.19 19.34 -3.93
N GLU A 106 2.71 19.76 -2.79
CA GLU A 106 4.13 19.99 -2.60
C GLU A 106 4.77 18.79 -1.92
N ARG A 107 5.91 18.37 -2.43
CA ARG A 107 6.71 17.32 -1.83
C ARG A 107 7.64 17.90 -0.77
N TYR A 108 7.92 17.09 0.24
CA TYR A 108 8.93 17.44 1.25
C TYR A 108 10.27 17.75 0.56
N LYS A 109 10.85 18.91 0.87
CA LYS A 109 12.11 19.41 0.28
C LYS A 109 12.08 19.53 -1.25
N GLU A 110 10.91 19.76 -1.87
CA GLU A 110 10.77 19.93 -3.33
C GLU A 110 11.39 18.78 -4.16
N ILE A 111 11.45 17.56 -3.60
CA ILE A 111 12.01 16.39 -4.28
C ILE A 111 11.23 16.15 -5.56
N GLN A 112 11.92 16.16 -6.69
CA GLN A 112 11.35 15.90 -8.00
C GLN A 112 10.90 14.43 -8.16
N LEU A 113 9.92 14.22 -9.03
CA LEU A 113 9.55 12.86 -9.43
C LEU A 113 10.68 12.22 -10.24
N PRO A 114 10.89 10.92 -10.12
CA PRO A 114 11.84 10.22 -10.98
C PRO A 114 11.36 10.30 -12.44
N GLU A 115 12.31 10.33 -13.35
CA GLU A 115 12.04 10.20 -14.78
C GLU A 115 11.54 8.77 -15.07
N ILE A 116 10.43 8.65 -15.81
CA ILE A 116 9.87 7.37 -16.21
C ILE A 116 10.05 7.22 -17.72
N ILE A 117 10.85 6.24 -18.12
CA ILE A 117 11.16 5.99 -19.53
C ILE A 117 10.47 4.68 -19.96
N PRO A 118 9.35 4.75 -20.70
CA PRO A 118 8.68 3.55 -21.21
C PRO A 118 9.48 2.94 -22.37
N VAL A 119 9.55 1.61 -22.42
CA VAL A 119 10.24 0.86 -23.47
C VAL A 119 9.28 -0.15 -24.09
N ASP A 120 9.11 -0.09 -25.41
CA ASP A 120 8.33 -1.08 -26.15
C ASP A 120 9.12 -2.38 -26.34
N ILE A 121 8.88 -3.32 -25.45
CA ILE A 121 9.52 -4.64 -25.48
C ILE A 121 9.06 -5.46 -26.70
N LYS A 122 7.82 -5.32 -27.17
CA LYS A 122 7.32 -6.07 -28.34
C LYS A 122 8.07 -5.68 -29.59
N GLU A 123 8.31 -4.39 -29.79
CA GLU A 123 9.09 -3.90 -30.91
C GLU A 123 10.55 -4.39 -30.85
N LEU A 124 11.16 -4.35 -29.67
CA LEU A 124 12.54 -4.84 -29.46
C LEU A 124 12.65 -6.34 -29.74
N HIS A 125 11.69 -7.15 -29.32
CA HIS A 125 11.64 -8.58 -29.65
C HIS A 125 11.52 -8.81 -31.15
N ARG A 126 10.59 -8.10 -31.83
CA ARG A 126 10.42 -8.20 -33.28
C ARG A 126 11.71 -7.86 -34.03
N LYS A 127 12.44 -6.85 -33.56
CA LYS A 127 13.72 -6.41 -34.15
C LYS A 127 14.93 -7.25 -33.69
N LYS A 128 14.71 -8.27 -32.83
CA LYS A 128 15.78 -9.11 -32.25
C LYS A 128 16.85 -8.30 -31.52
N ARG A 129 16.47 -7.20 -30.85
CA ARG A 129 17.37 -6.28 -30.16
C ARG A 129 17.43 -6.50 -28.64
N MET A 130 16.66 -7.44 -28.11
CA MET A 130 16.71 -7.78 -26.68
C MET A 130 18.04 -8.48 -26.33
N VAL A 131 18.53 -8.21 -25.12
CA VAL A 131 19.69 -8.89 -24.53
C VAL A 131 19.17 -9.79 -23.40
N GLY A 132 18.89 -11.05 -23.73
CA GLY A 132 18.15 -11.95 -22.84
C GLY A 132 16.76 -11.41 -22.56
N GLN A 133 16.45 -11.16 -21.29
CA GLN A 133 15.16 -10.62 -20.84
C GLN A 133 15.15 -9.08 -20.73
N PHE A 134 16.26 -8.41 -21.03
CA PHE A 134 16.44 -6.98 -20.80
C PHE A 134 16.49 -6.18 -22.08
N SER A 135 15.95 -4.99 -22.06
CA SER A 135 16.12 -4.03 -23.16
C SER A 135 17.56 -3.47 -23.17
N PRO A 136 18.12 -3.11 -24.32
CA PRO A 136 19.43 -2.46 -24.39
C PRO A 136 19.50 -1.19 -23.54
N LEU A 137 18.43 -0.41 -23.54
CA LEU A 137 18.34 0.84 -22.77
C LEU A 137 18.44 0.58 -21.26
N LEU A 138 17.73 -0.44 -20.75
CA LEU A 138 17.83 -0.81 -19.34
C LEU A 138 19.26 -1.20 -18.97
N ILE A 139 19.92 -2.01 -19.81
CA ILE A 139 21.30 -2.43 -19.57
C ILE A 139 22.26 -1.22 -19.58
N GLN A 140 22.03 -0.27 -20.47
CA GLN A 140 22.80 0.96 -20.53
C GLN A 140 22.69 1.73 -19.20
N TYR A 141 21.48 2.06 -18.75
CA TYR A 141 21.28 2.78 -17.49
C TYR A 141 21.82 2.03 -16.27
N MET A 142 21.68 0.70 -16.26
CA MET A 142 22.29 -0.11 -15.19
C MET A 142 23.80 0.02 -15.14
N LYS A 143 24.47 0.00 -16.32
CA LYS A 143 25.93 0.16 -16.40
C LYS A 143 26.35 1.55 -15.94
N GLU A 144 25.68 2.59 -16.43
CA GLU A 144 25.96 3.97 -16.05
C GLU A 144 25.86 4.19 -14.54
N ALA A 145 24.78 3.69 -13.92
CA ALA A 145 24.59 3.79 -12.47
C ALA A 145 25.69 3.04 -11.70
N LEU A 146 26.02 1.82 -12.11
CA LEU A 146 27.06 1.02 -11.46
C LEU A 146 28.47 1.62 -11.63
N GLU A 147 28.78 2.21 -12.76
CA GLU A 147 30.04 2.95 -12.99
C GLU A 147 30.16 4.16 -12.08
N GLN A 148 29.03 4.83 -11.78
CA GLN A 148 28.96 5.94 -10.83
C GLN A 148 28.89 5.48 -9.38
N LYS A 149 29.01 4.17 -9.12
CA LYS A 149 28.86 3.53 -7.79
C LYS A 149 27.50 3.76 -7.15
N GLU A 150 26.48 3.96 -7.96
CA GLU A 150 25.09 4.05 -7.54
C GLU A 150 24.46 2.66 -7.43
N GLN A 151 23.32 2.60 -6.76
CA GLN A 151 22.56 1.35 -6.57
C GLN A 151 21.49 1.21 -7.64
N VAL A 152 21.23 -0.03 -8.05
CA VAL A 152 20.19 -0.38 -9.02
C VAL A 152 19.18 -1.31 -8.36
N ILE A 153 17.90 -0.99 -8.47
CA ILE A 153 16.80 -1.86 -8.04
C ILE A 153 16.10 -2.38 -9.29
N LEU A 154 16.12 -3.71 -9.47
CA LEU A 154 15.32 -4.37 -10.51
C LEU A 154 14.04 -4.92 -9.87
N PHE A 155 12.90 -4.39 -10.32
CA PHE A 155 11.60 -4.88 -9.89
C PHE A 155 10.97 -5.75 -10.97
N GLN A 156 10.69 -7.01 -10.63
CA GLN A 156 9.98 -7.94 -11.49
C GLN A 156 8.73 -8.46 -10.77
N ASN A 157 7.57 -8.11 -11.27
CA ASN A 157 6.29 -8.49 -10.66
C ASN A 157 5.81 -9.90 -11.08
N ARG A 158 6.73 -10.86 -11.17
CA ARG A 158 6.40 -12.26 -11.46
C ARG A 158 7.21 -13.20 -10.57
N ARG A 159 6.55 -14.22 -10.03
CA ARG A 159 7.21 -15.29 -9.30
C ARG A 159 7.43 -16.49 -10.25
N GLY A 160 8.64 -16.98 -10.30
CA GLY A 160 9.01 -18.19 -11.04
C GLY A 160 9.25 -17.99 -12.54
N PHE A 161 9.71 -19.07 -13.18
CA PHE A 161 9.86 -19.16 -14.64
C PHE A 161 8.45 -19.23 -15.24
N ALA A 162 8.11 -18.25 -16.09
CA ALA A 162 6.75 -18.03 -16.55
C ALA A 162 6.12 -19.27 -17.22
N PRO A 163 5.09 -19.86 -16.63
CA PRO A 163 4.42 -21.02 -17.21
C PRO A 163 3.27 -20.59 -18.10
N MET A 164 3.50 -19.64 -19.03
CA MET A 164 2.44 -19.24 -19.94
C MET A 164 2.91 -19.35 -21.38
N VAL A 165 2.00 -19.77 -22.26
CA VAL A 165 2.22 -19.81 -23.70
C VAL A 165 1.76 -18.47 -24.26
N GLU A 166 2.67 -17.70 -24.79
CA GLU A 166 2.37 -16.42 -25.45
C GLU A 166 2.48 -16.59 -26.95
N CYS A 167 1.49 -16.10 -27.70
CA CYS A 167 1.56 -16.06 -29.15
C CYS A 167 2.67 -15.12 -29.60
N ARG A 168 3.66 -15.65 -30.31
CA ARG A 168 4.82 -14.86 -30.81
C ARG A 168 4.45 -13.75 -31.79
N THR A 169 3.25 -13.84 -32.40
CA THR A 169 2.82 -12.89 -33.41
C THR A 169 2.01 -11.72 -32.83
N CYS A 170 1.08 -11.98 -31.92
CA CYS A 170 0.17 -10.95 -31.41
C CYS A 170 0.29 -10.73 -29.89
N GLY A 171 1.10 -11.53 -29.18
CA GLY A 171 1.27 -11.43 -27.74
C GLY A 171 0.06 -11.90 -26.91
N TRP A 172 -0.87 -12.62 -27.53
CA TRP A 172 -2.00 -13.21 -26.79
C TRP A 172 -1.48 -14.32 -25.84
N VAL A 173 -2.05 -14.35 -24.63
CA VAL A 173 -1.71 -15.28 -23.55
C VAL A 173 -2.91 -16.15 -23.23
#